data_78f00f80101e1da2c42acf4f188c8201
#
_entry.id   78f00f80101e1da2c42acf4f188c8201
#
_cell.length_a   1.000
_cell.length_b   1.000
_cell.length_c   1.000
_cell.angle_alpha   90.00
_cell.angle_beta   90.00
_cell.angle_gamma   90.00
#
_symmetry.space_group_name_H-M   'P 1'
#
loop_
_entity.id
_entity.type
_entity.pdbx_description
1 polymer ?
#
loop_
_entity_poly.entity_id
_entity_poly.type
_entity_poly.pdbx_seq_one_letter_code
_entity_poly.pdbx_strand_id
1 'polypeptide(L)'
;MKRKNLFITAAIVVLAAVAITVAYAASRDELANVRSATARFHRTEAAVAAGYELVPGLDHCFDNPGTGAMGFHYIHTVSLDTALDAEKPEALVYAPGPNGQLQLAAVEYIVPAEAWDGAGNAELPKLHGHSFHLNEELGVYVLHAWIWKNNPAGMFEDWNPKVSCP
;
A
#
# COMPACT_ATOMS: atom_id res chain seq x y z
N MET A 1 -34.80 38.50 -7.70
CA MET A 1 -34.47 37.07 -7.90
C MET A 1 -32.96 36.72 -7.85
N LYS A 2 -32.01 37.64 -7.91
CA LYS A 2 -30.55 37.33 -7.96
C LYS A 2 -29.89 36.96 -6.61
N ARG A 3 -30.46 37.32 -5.46
CA ARG A 3 -29.84 37.04 -4.14
C ARG A 3 -30.02 35.62 -3.60
N LYS A 4 -31.07 34.89 -3.97
CA LYS A 4 -31.30 33.52 -3.50
C LYS A 4 -30.32 32.50 -4.10
N ASN A 5 -29.87 32.71 -5.35
CA ASN A 5 -28.94 31.79 -6.00
C ASN A 5 -27.50 31.91 -5.45
N LEU A 6 -27.13 33.09 -4.92
CA LEU A 6 -25.79 33.32 -4.37
C LEU A 6 -25.58 32.55 -3.05
N PHE A 7 -26.60 32.48 -2.20
CA PHE A 7 -26.50 31.74 -0.93
C PHE A 7 -26.49 30.21 -1.12
N ILE A 8 -27.19 29.69 -2.12
CA ILE A 8 -27.18 28.26 -2.44
C ILE A 8 -25.80 27.84 -2.97
N THR A 9 -25.20 28.64 -3.85
CA THR A 9 -23.87 28.35 -4.39
C THR A 9 -22.79 28.37 -3.31
N ALA A 10 -22.81 29.35 -2.40
CA ALA A 10 -21.88 29.43 -1.29
C ALA A 10 -22.03 28.25 -0.31
N ALA A 11 -23.23 27.82 -0.01
CA ALA A 11 -23.49 26.67 0.86
C ALA A 11 -22.98 25.35 0.27
N ILE A 12 -23.13 25.14 -1.03
CA ILE A 12 -22.65 23.93 -1.73
C ILE A 12 -21.10 23.90 -1.72
N VAL A 13 -20.45 25.04 -1.95
CA VAL A 13 -18.96 25.12 -1.95
C VAL A 13 -18.42 24.83 -0.54
N VAL A 14 -19.04 25.35 0.50
CA VAL A 14 -18.61 25.10 1.88
C VAL A 14 -18.81 23.65 2.27
N LEU A 15 -19.93 23.02 1.91
CA LEU A 15 -20.18 21.60 2.18
C LEU A 15 -19.20 20.68 1.45
N ALA A 16 -18.86 21.00 0.19
CA ALA A 16 -17.86 20.25 -0.57
C ALA A 16 -16.46 20.39 0.06
N ALA A 17 -16.05 21.57 0.48
CA ALA A 17 -14.76 21.80 1.14
C ALA A 17 -14.65 21.05 2.48
N VAL A 18 -15.71 21.01 3.28
CA VAL A 18 -15.74 20.26 4.54
C VAL A 18 -15.66 18.75 4.28
N ALA A 19 -16.37 18.23 3.29
CA ALA A 19 -16.31 16.81 2.94
C ALA A 19 -14.91 16.39 2.49
N ILE A 20 -14.22 17.20 1.70
CA ILE A 20 -12.84 16.93 1.23
C ILE A 20 -11.87 16.92 2.43
N THR A 21 -11.99 17.87 3.36
CA THR A 21 -11.09 17.93 4.52
C THR A 21 -11.29 16.75 5.47
N VAL A 22 -12.51 16.28 5.66
CA VAL A 22 -12.82 15.10 6.49
C VAL A 22 -12.27 13.82 5.85
N ALA A 23 -12.46 13.63 4.54
CA ALA A 23 -11.93 12.47 3.83
C ALA A 23 -10.40 12.43 3.85
N TYR A 24 -9.73 13.58 3.67
CA TYR A 24 -8.27 13.69 3.74
C TYR A 24 -7.73 13.41 5.15
N ALA A 25 -8.41 13.87 6.20
CA ALA A 25 -8.05 13.59 7.59
C ALA A 25 -8.18 12.08 7.89
N ALA A 26 -9.28 11.45 7.50
CA ALA A 26 -9.50 10.02 7.70
C ALA A 26 -8.42 9.16 7.02
N SER A 27 -8.04 9.48 5.78
CA SER A 27 -6.96 8.80 5.07
C SER A 27 -5.59 8.94 5.76
N ARG A 28 -5.29 10.10 6.34
CA ARG A 28 -4.05 10.30 7.11
C ARG A 28 -4.02 9.51 8.41
N ASP A 29 -5.13 9.44 9.10
CA ASP A 29 -5.25 8.68 10.34
C ASP A 29 -5.14 7.17 10.07
N GLU A 30 -5.71 6.68 8.97
CA GLU A 30 -5.58 5.29 8.54
C GLU A 30 -4.12 4.92 8.25
N LEU A 31 -3.37 5.72 7.49
CA LEU A 31 -1.95 5.48 7.24
C LEU A 31 -1.09 5.62 8.50
N ALA A 32 -1.48 6.44 9.47
CA ALA A 32 -0.82 6.51 10.77
C ALA A 32 -1.02 5.21 11.57
N ASN A 33 -2.21 4.61 11.50
CA ASN A 33 -2.49 3.32 12.12
C ASN A 33 -1.65 2.20 11.49
N VAL A 34 -1.53 2.16 10.15
CA VAL A 34 -0.65 1.21 9.45
C VAL A 34 0.80 1.35 9.91
N ARG A 35 1.32 2.59 10.02
CA ARG A 35 2.66 2.82 10.58
C ARG A 35 2.78 2.29 12.00
N SER A 36 1.82 2.56 12.85
CA SER A 36 1.82 2.09 14.24
C SER A 36 1.85 0.56 14.31
N ALA A 37 1.00 -0.11 13.52
CA ALA A 37 0.90 -1.57 13.47
C ALA A 37 2.20 -2.24 12.97
N THR A 38 2.88 -1.60 11.99
CA THR A 38 4.06 -2.15 11.31
C THR A 38 5.40 -1.67 11.90
N ALA A 39 5.41 -0.69 12.80
CA ALA A 39 6.63 -0.13 13.40
C ALA A 39 7.55 -1.19 14.05
N ARG A 40 6.98 -2.24 14.63
CA ARG A 40 7.73 -3.36 15.21
C ARG A 40 8.58 -4.12 14.20
N PHE A 41 8.29 -3.99 12.92
CA PHE A 41 8.95 -4.72 11.82
C PHE A 41 10.08 -3.95 11.15
N HIS A 42 10.61 -2.89 11.76
CA HIS A 42 11.80 -2.22 11.22
C HIS A 42 13.01 -3.14 11.07
N ARG A 43 13.06 -4.23 11.83
CA ARG A 43 14.07 -5.29 11.69
C ARG A 43 13.43 -6.54 11.09
N THR A 44 14.09 -7.11 10.09
CA THR A 44 13.63 -8.33 9.40
C THR A 44 13.42 -9.51 10.35
N GLU A 45 14.23 -9.63 11.41
CA GLU A 45 14.08 -10.70 12.39
C GLU A 45 12.74 -10.63 13.13
N ALA A 46 12.20 -9.44 13.35
CA ALA A 46 10.90 -9.28 13.97
C ALA A 46 9.76 -9.66 13.00
N ALA A 47 9.93 -9.38 11.69
CA ALA A 47 9.00 -9.82 10.67
C ALA A 47 9.00 -11.34 10.53
N VAL A 48 10.18 -11.97 10.47
CA VAL A 48 10.33 -13.43 10.40
C VAL A 48 9.71 -14.10 11.64
N ALA A 49 9.95 -13.58 12.83
CA ALA A 49 9.34 -14.10 14.05
C ALA A 49 7.81 -13.97 14.09
N ALA A 50 7.25 -13.08 13.27
CA ALA A 50 5.81 -12.89 13.10
C ALA A 50 5.21 -13.68 11.91
N GLY A 51 6.00 -14.49 11.20
CA GLY A 51 5.55 -15.35 10.11
C GLY A 51 5.70 -14.76 8.70
N TYR A 52 6.32 -13.58 8.57
CA TYR A 52 6.70 -13.05 7.27
C TYR A 52 7.97 -13.72 6.76
N GLU A 53 8.02 -14.14 5.53
CA GLU A 53 9.14 -14.89 4.95
C GLU A 53 9.45 -14.46 3.52
N LEU A 54 10.70 -14.67 3.10
CA LEU A 54 11.07 -14.63 1.69
C LEU A 54 10.61 -15.93 1.03
N VAL A 55 9.67 -15.82 0.10
CA VAL A 55 9.10 -16.98 -0.60
C VAL A 55 10.05 -17.41 -1.72
N PRO A 56 10.41 -18.70 -1.83
CA PRO A 56 11.24 -19.20 -2.92
C PRO A 56 10.72 -18.80 -4.30
N GLY A 57 11.62 -18.25 -5.13
CA GLY A 57 11.28 -17.68 -6.42
C GLY A 57 10.92 -16.19 -6.40
N LEU A 58 10.55 -15.66 -5.21
CA LEU A 58 10.31 -14.23 -4.97
C LEU A 58 11.32 -13.66 -3.95
N ASP A 59 12.36 -14.41 -3.61
CA ASP A 59 13.38 -14.12 -2.59
C ASP A 59 14.51 -13.23 -3.10
N HIS A 60 14.23 -12.39 -4.08
CA HIS A 60 15.17 -11.43 -4.65
C HIS A 60 14.67 -9.99 -4.52
N CYS A 61 15.57 -9.05 -4.77
CA CYS A 61 15.23 -7.65 -4.84
C CYS A 61 14.56 -7.36 -6.18
N PHE A 62 13.33 -6.88 -6.17
CA PHE A 62 12.62 -6.53 -7.40
C PHE A 62 13.05 -5.16 -7.90
N ASP A 63 13.55 -5.09 -9.13
CA ASP A 63 13.95 -3.84 -9.78
C ASP A 63 13.35 -3.71 -11.18
N ASN A 64 13.22 -2.45 -11.63
CA ASN A 64 12.80 -2.09 -12.97
C ASN A 64 13.80 -1.04 -13.50
N PRO A 65 14.76 -1.45 -14.31
CA PRO A 65 15.81 -0.57 -14.80
C PRO A 65 15.27 0.70 -15.45
N GLY A 66 15.73 1.85 -14.98
CA GLY A 66 15.29 3.16 -15.45
C GLY A 66 14.05 3.74 -14.72
N THR A 67 13.33 2.93 -13.93
CA THR A 67 12.16 3.36 -13.14
C THR A 67 12.49 3.39 -11.64
N GLY A 68 13.20 2.38 -11.14
CA GLY A 68 13.54 2.22 -9.72
C GLY A 68 13.39 0.79 -9.28
N ALA A 69 13.20 0.57 -7.98
CA ALA A 69 13.01 -0.75 -7.43
C ALA A 69 11.90 -0.76 -6.37
N MET A 70 11.35 -1.94 -6.09
CA MET A 70 10.48 -2.18 -4.95
C MET A 70 11.30 -2.57 -3.72
N GLY A 71 12.25 -3.51 -3.88
CA GLY A 71 13.01 -4.10 -2.79
C GLY A 71 12.67 -5.58 -2.60
N PHE A 72 12.87 -6.08 -1.38
CA PHE A 72 12.59 -7.45 -0.97
C PHE A 72 11.22 -7.55 -0.30
N HIS A 73 10.39 -8.51 -0.71
CA HIS A 73 9.06 -8.74 -0.17
C HIS A 73 9.09 -9.90 0.82
N TYR A 74 8.87 -9.60 2.09
CA TYR A 74 8.63 -10.61 3.13
C TYR A 74 7.13 -10.82 3.23
N ILE A 75 6.64 -11.99 2.84
CA ILE A 75 5.22 -12.29 2.64
C ILE A 75 4.73 -13.16 3.80
N HIS A 76 3.56 -12.83 4.35
CA HIS A 76 2.85 -13.64 5.33
C HIS A 76 1.87 -14.55 4.60
N THR A 77 2.37 -15.70 4.12
CA THR A 77 1.66 -16.58 3.19
C THR A 77 0.33 -17.11 3.73
N VAL A 78 0.19 -17.25 5.07
CA VAL A 78 -1.06 -17.71 5.69
C VAL A 78 -2.16 -16.64 5.75
N SER A 79 -1.84 -15.38 5.42
CA SER A 79 -2.81 -14.28 5.33
C SER A 79 -3.26 -13.98 3.90
N LEU A 80 -2.82 -14.76 2.92
CA LEU A 80 -3.22 -14.57 1.52
C LEU A 80 -4.68 -15.03 1.35
N ASP A 81 -5.61 -14.12 1.60
CA ASP A 81 -7.05 -14.34 1.47
C ASP A 81 -7.75 -13.10 0.85
N THR A 82 -9.06 -13.02 0.96
CA THR A 82 -9.83 -11.89 0.41
C THR A 82 -10.20 -10.83 1.46
N ALA A 83 -9.74 -10.98 2.70
CA ALA A 83 -10.00 -9.99 3.75
C ALA A 83 -9.04 -8.81 3.60
N LEU A 84 -9.58 -7.58 3.64
CA LEU A 84 -8.79 -6.36 3.56
C LEU A 84 -8.66 -5.75 4.95
N ASP A 85 -7.47 -5.83 5.54
CA ASP A 85 -7.14 -5.22 6.82
C ASP A 85 -5.90 -4.32 6.66
N ALA A 86 -6.13 -3.02 6.67
CA ALA A 86 -5.05 -2.04 6.47
C ALA A 86 -3.89 -2.19 7.48
N GLU A 87 -4.17 -2.65 8.70
CA GLU A 87 -3.17 -2.79 9.76
C GLU A 87 -2.42 -4.14 9.72
N LYS A 88 -2.84 -5.07 8.83
CA LYS A 88 -2.24 -6.39 8.65
C LYS A 88 -1.89 -6.67 7.19
N PRO A 89 -0.93 -5.91 6.62
CA PRO A 89 -0.53 -6.11 5.24
C PRO A 89 0.01 -7.53 5.03
N GLU A 90 -0.26 -8.11 3.88
CA GLU A 90 0.21 -9.44 3.49
C GLU A 90 1.71 -9.47 3.23
N ALA A 91 2.32 -8.33 2.87
CA ALA A 91 3.77 -8.24 2.72
C ALA A 91 4.36 -6.98 3.35
N LEU A 92 5.60 -7.14 3.83
CA LEU A 92 6.48 -6.07 4.29
C LEU A 92 7.60 -5.91 3.27
N VAL A 93 7.75 -4.70 2.74
CA VAL A 93 8.73 -4.41 1.69
C VAL A 93 9.96 -3.73 2.29
N TYR A 94 11.13 -4.37 2.11
CA TYR A 94 12.39 -3.88 2.62
C TYR A 94 13.30 -3.41 1.49
N ALA A 95 13.78 -2.19 1.59
CA ALA A 95 14.76 -1.63 0.67
C ALA A 95 16.18 -1.74 1.24
N PRO A 96 17.20 -1.97 0.40
CA PRO A 96 18.60 -1.88 0.83
C PRO A 96 18.92 -0.46 1.33
N GLY A 97 19.51 -0.38 2.52
CA GLY A 97 20.03 0.85 3.08
C GLY A 97 21.50 1.09 2.68
N PRO A 98 22.10 2.23 3.07
CA PRO A 98 23.45 2.61 2.68
C PRO A 98 24.53 1.60 3.08
N ASN A 99 24.30 0.83 4.13
CA ASN A 99 25.23 -0.17 4.67
C ASN A 99 24.87 -1.60 4.22
N GLY A 100 24.02 -1.76 3.21
CA GLY A 100 23.51 -3.06 2.76
C GLY A 100 22.48 -3.70 3.72
N GLN A 101 22.19 -3.08 4.88
CA GLN A 101 21.13 -3.56 5.77
C GLN A 101 19.78 -3.24 5.19
N LEU A 102 18.86 -4.20 5.31
CA LEU A 102 17.48 -4.02 4.88
C LEU A 102 16.73 -3.10 5.86
N GLN A 103 15.98 -2.15 5.30
CA GLN A 103 15.17 -1.20 6.03
C GLN A 103 13.73 -1.29 5.56
N LEU A 104 12.78 -1.38 6.48
CA LEU A 104 11.35 -1.34 6.14
C LEU A 104 11.05 -0.06 5.38
N ALA A 105 10.50 -0.18 4.18
CA ALA A 105 10.28 0.92 3.24
C ALA A 105 8.81 1.10 2.91
N ALA A 106 8.10 -0.01 2.68
CA ALA A 106 6.70 -0.02 2.32
C ALA A 106 5.99 -1.24 2.93
N VAL A 107 4.69 -1.26 2.80
CA VAL A 107 3.85 -2.45 2.94
C VAL A 107 3.19 -2.74 1.61
N GLU A 108 2.81 -3.99 1.38
CA GLU A 108 2.04 -4.38 0.22
C GLU A 108 0.85 -5.23 0.66
N TYR A 109 -0.30 -4.89 0.12
CA TYR A 109 -1.53 -5.65 0.27
C TYR A 109 -1.69 -6.57 -0.93
N ILE A 110 -1.98 -7.85 -0.67
CA ILE A 110 -2.02 -8.89 -1.70
C ILE A 110 -3.30 -9.71 -1.55
N VAL A 111 -4.08 -9.77 -2.61
CA VAL A 111 -5.33 -10.54 -2.66
C VAL A 111 -5.27 -11.54 -3.81
N PRO A 112 -5.46 -12.84 -3.60
CA PRO A 112 -5.55 -13.82 -4.68
C PRO A 112 -6.69 -13.48 -5.65
N ALA A 113 -6.37 -13.24 -6.94
CA ALA A 113 -7.33 -12.74 -7.92
C ALA A 113 -8.46 -13.75 -8.16
N GLU A 114 -8.15 -15.04 -8.31
CA GLU A 114 -9.15 -16.09 -8.50
C GLU A 114 -10.15 -16.15 -7.32
N ALA A 115 -9.66 -15.99 -6.08
CA ALA A 115 -10.52 -16.03 -4.91
C ALA A 115 -11.41 -14.78 -4.82
N TRP A 116 -10.88 -13.61 -5.15
CA TRP A 116 -11.63 -12.36 -5.16
C TRP A 116 -12.74 -12.37 -6.21
N ASP A 117 -12.40 -12.72 -7.43
CA ASP A 117 -13.33 -12.78 -8.56
C ASP A 117 -14.36 -13.90 -8.39
N GLY A 118 -13.92 -15.06 -7.88
CA GLY A 118 -14.76 -16.21 -7.58
C GLY A 118 -15.79 -15.95 -6.47
N ALA A 119 -15.53 -15.00 -5.59
CA ALA A 119 -16.50 -14.53 -4.58
C ALA A 119 -17.59 -13.61 -5.16
N GLY A 120 -17.54 -13.31 -6.46
CA GLY A 120 -18.53 -12.49 -7.16
C GLY A 120 -18.35 -10.98 -6.94
N ASN A 121 -17.16 -10.54 -6.56
CA ASN A 121 -16.85 -9.12 -6.44
C ASN A 121 -16.80 -8.48 -7.84
N ALA A 122 -17.66 -7.49 -8.08
CA ALA A 122 -17.73 -6.78 -9.37
C ALA A 122 -16.67 -5.68 -9.51
N GLU A 123 -16.07 -5.24 -8.41
CA GLU A 123 -15.06 -4.18 -8.37
C GLU A 123 -13.73 -4.73 -7.87
N LEU A 124 -12.65 -4.09 -8.29
CA LEU A 124 -11.31 -4.37 -7.75
C LEU A 124 -11.25 -4.12 -6.23
N PRO A 125 -10.40 -4.86 -5.49
CA PRO A 125 -10.17 -4.55 -4.09
C PRO A 125 -9.68 -3.11 -3.94
N LYS A 126 -10.03 -2.46 -2.80
CA LYS A 126 -9.65 -1.06 -2.53
C LYS A 126 -9.23 -0.90 -1.07
N LEU A 127 -8.12 -0.21 -0.85
CA LEU A 127 -7.70 0.31 0.46
C LEU A 127 -7.19 1.74 0.32
N HIS A 128 -7.27 2.52 1.37
CA HIS A 128 -6.80 3.91 1.40
C HIS A 128 -7.35 4.79 0.27
N GLY A 129 -8.52 4.45 -0.28
CA GLY A 129 -9.13 5.13 -1.42
C GLY A 129 -8.52 4.76 -2.78
N HIS A 130 -7.58 3.81 -2.84
CA HIS A 130 -6.91 3.34 -4.05
C HIS A 130 -7.36 1.92 -4.42
N SER A 131 -7.60 1.68 -5.71
CA SER A 131 -7.85 0.34 -6.24
C SER A 131 -6.53 -0.41 -6.36
N PHE A 132 -6.58 -1.70 -6.06
CA PHE A 132 -5.49 -2.61 -6.38
C PHE A 132 -5.41 -2.79 -7.91
N HIS A 133 -4.25 -3.21 -8.40
CA HIS A 133 -4.08 -3.62 -9.79
C HIS A 133 -3.70 -5.10 -9.86
N LEU A 134 -3.98 -5.72 -11.01
CA LEU A 134 -3.69 -7.13 -11.24
C LEU A 134 -2.21 -7.31 -11.60
N ASN A 135 -1.52 -8.15 -10.86
CA ASN A 135 -0.26 -8.77 -11.26
C ASN A 135 -0.60 -10.09 -11.95
N GLU A 136 -0.59 -10.09 -13.28
CA GLU A 136 -0.99 -11.25 -14.09
C GLU A 136 -0.05 -12.45 -13.91
N GLU A 137 1.25 -12.19 -13.70
CA GLU A 137 2.25 -13.25 -13.54
C GLU A 137 2.02 -14.07 -12.27
N LEU A 138 1.65 -13.39 -11.18
CA LEU A 138 1.40 -14.03 -9.89
C LEU A 138 -0.07 -14.38 -9.66
N GLY A 139 -0.99 -13.86 -10.47
CA GLY A 139 -2.42 -14.07 -10.31
C GLY A 139 -2.98 -13.43 -9.04
N VAL A 140 -2.47 -12.27 -8.66
CA VAL A 140 -2.88 -11.53 -7.46
C VAL A 140 -3.22 -10.07 -7.78
N TYR A 141 -4.15 -9.49 -7.03
CA TYR A 141 -4.32 -8.05 -6.94
C TYR A 141 -3.39 -7.50 -5.89
N VAL A 142 -2.67 -6.40 -6.19
CA VAL A 142 -1.68 -5.80 -5.31
C VAL A 142 -1.88 -4.29 -5.15
N LEU A 143 -1.48 -3.77 -3.99
CA LEU A 143 -1.40 -2.34 -3.70
C LEU A 143 -0.21 -2.07 -2.78
N HIS A 144 0.81 -1.36 -3.29
CA HIS A 144 1.91 -0.86 -2.47
C HIS A 144 1.50 0.38 -1.66
N ALA A 145 2.10 0.54 -0.48
CA ALA A 145 2.01 1.78 0.30
C ALA A 145 3.38 2.12 0.91
N TRP A 146 4.04 3.14 0.34
CA TRP A 146 5.36 3.61 0.75
C TRP A 146 5.28 4.48 2.01
N ILE A 147 4.92 3.88 3.11
CA ILE A 147 4.68 4.59 4.38
C ILE A 147 5.96 4.87 5.17
N TRP A 148 7.05 4.15 4.92
CA TRP A 148 8.31 4.29 5.66
C TRP A 148 9.41 4.97 4.85
N LYS A 149 9.38 4.89 3.52
CA LYS A 149 10.32 5.53 2.61
C LYS A 149 9.54 6.39 1.60
N ASN A 150 9.94 7.66 1.47
CA ASN A 150 9.29 8.53 0.50
C ASN A 150 9.49 8.02 -0.93
N ASN A 151 8.42 7.83 -1.67
CA ASN A 151 8.42 7.54 -3.08
C ASN A 151 8.05 8.81 -3.87
N PRO A 152 8.98 9.41 -4.63
CA PRO A 152 8.67 10.61 -5.41
C PRO A 152 7.76 10.34 -6.61
N ALA A 153 7.62 9.09 -7.07
CA ALA A 153 6.66 8.72 -8.11
C ALA A 153 5.21 8.73 -7.57
N GLY A 154 5.04 8.42 -6.28
CA GLY A 154 3.73 8.37 -5.62
C GLY A 154 3.74 7.39 -4.46
N MET A 155 2.91 7.65 -3.45
CA MET A 155 2.86 6.79 -2.25
C MET A 155 2.38 5.37 -2.58
N PHE A 156 1.53 5.22 -3.58
CA PHE A 156 0.90 3.95 -3.96
C PHE A 156 1.41 3.41 -5.30
N GLU A 157 2.52 3.97 -5.81
CA GLU A 157 3.19 3.46 -7.00
C GLU A 157 4.10 2.30 -6.65
N ASP A 158 4.18 1.29 -7.52
CA ASP A 158 4.99 0.09 -7.27
C ASP A 158 6.48 0.39 -7.16
N TRP A 159 7.00 1.15 -8.13
CA TRP A 159 8.42 1.42 -8.26
C TRP A 159 8.84 2.72 -7.58
N ASN A 160 9.90 2.67 -6.81
CA ASN A 160 10.46 3.83 -6.15
C ASN A 160 11.83 4.17 -6.75
N PRO A 161 11.99 5.32 -7.43
CA PRO A 161 13.27 5.71 -8.03
C PRO A 161 14.39 5.99 -7.01
N LYS A 162 14.06 6.04 -5.71
CA LYS A 162 15.03 6.15 -4.61
C LYS A 162 15.43 4.81 -4.00
N VAL A 163 14.95 3.70 -4.56
CA VAL A 163 15.35 2.35 -4.21
C VAL A 163 16.15 1.77 -5.35
N SER A 164 17.23 1.09 -5.02
CA SER A 164 18.03 0.31 -5.95
C SER A 164 18.38 -1.03 -5.34
N CYS A 165 18.34 -2.07 -6.15
CA CYS A 165 18.82 -3.39 -5.80
C CYS A 165 20.36 -3.47 -5.89
N PRO A 166 21.01 -4.34 -5.07
CA PRO A 166 22.47 -4.51 -5.09
C PRO A 166 22.97 -5.14 -6.38
#